data_4293402aec2583370f66f5a0849be8cd
#
_entry.id   4293402aec2583370f66f5a0849be8cd
#
_cell.length_a   1.000
_cell.length_b   1.000
_cell.length_c   1.000
_cell.angle_alpha   90.00
_cell.angle_beta   90.00
_cell.angle_gamma   90.00
#
_symmetry.space_group_name_H-M   'P 1'
#
loop_
_entity.id
_entity.type
_entity.pdbx_description
1 polymer ?
#
loop_
_entity_poly.entity_id
_entity_poly.type
_entity_poly.pdbx_seq_one_letter_code
_entity_poly.pdbx_strand_id
1 'polypeptide(L)'
;MNKLFSTPQTLSHPRYVSHRGFQPMAPANSLPSFEYAGYLRQWAIETDVHFTRDGVAVCCHNDTVDATFDGTGAIREMDWAELSRLRMNQGNRLDCLRDEQKRMPLFS
;
A
#
# COMPACT_ATOMS: atom_id res chain seq x y z
N MET A 1 18.07 -12.52 -7.19
CA MET A 1 18.57 -11.88 -6.80
C MET A 1 18.51 -11.80 -5.69
N ASN A 2 18.77 -11.68 -5.14
CA ASN A 2 18.71 -11.41 -4.13
C ASN A 2 19.66 -10.66 -3.59
N LYS A 3 20.12 -9.74 -4.30
CA LYS A 3 21.03 -8.78 -3.85
C LYS A 3 20.49 -7.98 -2.71
N LEU A 4 19.19 -7.92 -2.58
CA LEU A 4 18.58 -7.21 -1.48
C LEU A 4 19.04 -7.72 -0.14
N PHE A 5 19.31 -9.01 -0.07
CA PHE A 5 19.67 -9.64 1.18
C PHE A 5 21.10 -10.13 1.15
N SER A 6 21.92 -9.50 0.32
CA SER A 6 23.27 -9.98 0.18
C SER A 6 24.05 -9.62 1.39
N THR A 7 25.22 -9.35 1.30
CA THR A 7 26.25 -9.33 2.29
C THR A 7 26.08 -8.20 3.29
N PRO A 8 26.19 -8.46 4.58
CA PRO A 8 26.13 -7.40 5.58
C PRO A 8 27.25 -6.38 5.42
N GLN A 9 28.39 -6.79 4.94
CA GLN A 9 29.51 -5.87 4.84
C GLN A 9 29.25 -4.77 3.83
N THR A 10 28.26 -4.91 2.95
CA THR A 10 27.92 -3.83 2.03
C THR A 10 27.03 -2.80 2.68
N LEU A 11 26.62 -3.02 3.93
CA LEU A 11 25.72 -2.13 4.63
C LEU A 11 26.49 -1.19 5.52
N SER A 12 27.23 -0.28 4.92
CA SER A 12 27.94 0.73 5.70
C SER A 12 26.97 1.76 6.28
N HIS A 13 25.77 1.82 5.74
CA HIS A 13 24.74 2.74 6.22
C HIS A 13 23.46 1.96 6.51
N PRO A 14 22.64 2.43 7.45
CA PRO A 14 21.34 1.83 7.67
C PRO A 14 20.51 1.85 6.39
N ARG A 15 19.69 0.83 6.22
CA ARG A 15 18.72 0.78 5.13
C ARG A 15 17.35 0.97 5.71
N TYR A 16 16.56 1.79 5.05
CA TYR A 16 15.23 2.11 5.53
C TYR A 16 14.19 1.41 4.68
N VAL A 17 13.29 0.70 5.36
CA VAL A 17 12.16 0.06 4.72
C VAL A 17 10.92 0.86 5.10
N SER A 18 10.17 1.30 4.10
CA SER A 18 8.94 2.03 4.36
C SER A 18 7.82 1.05 4.64
N HIS A 19 7.39 0.98 5.90
CA HIS A 19 6.30 0.13 6.34
C HIS A 19 4.99 0.64 5.75
N ARG A 20 4.40 -0.11 4.84
CA ARG A 20 3.17 0.25 4.12
C ARG A 20 3.31 1.54 3.33
N GLY A 21 4.52 1.84 2.85
CA GLY A 21 4.83 3.09 2.18
C GLY A 21 5.27 4.17 3.15
N PHE A 22 5.48 5.39 2.65
CA PHE A 22 5.95 6.48 3.50
C PHE A 22 4.76 7.18 4.14
N GLN A 23 4.35 6.69 5.29
CA GLN A 23 3.13 7.10 5.96
C GLN A 23 3.09 8.54 6.47
N PRO A 24 4.22 9.20 6.78
CA PRO A 24 4.13 10.62 7.17
C PRO A 24 3.50 11.52 6.11
N MET A 25 3.54 11.10 4.84
CA MET A 25 3.07 11.95 3.74
C MET A 25 1.79 11.45 3.08
N ALA A 26 1.33 10.24 3.39
CA ALA A 26 0.14 9.69 2.76
C ALA A 26 -0.38 8.49 3.55
N PRO A 27 -1.64 8.10 3.35
CA PRO A 27 -2.18 6.93 4.07
C PRO A 27 -1.37 5.66 3.81
N ALA A 28 -1.35 4.78 4.80
CA ALA A 28 -0.69 3.49 4.67
C ALA A 28 -1.26 2.72 3.48
N ASN A 29 -0.40 2.02 2.75
CA ASN A 29 -0.76 1.19 1.60
C ASN A 29 -1.50 1.96 0.51
N SER A 30 -1.28 3.26 0.40
CA SER A 30 -1.80 4.06 -0.71
C SER A 30 -0.74 4.20 -1.79
N LEU A 31 -1.15 4.39 -3.02
CA LEU A 31 -0.20 4.64 -4.10
C LEU A 31 0.68 5.85 -3.82
N PRO A 32 0.15 6.99 -3.34
CA PRO A 32 1.02 8.11 -3.00
C PRO A 32 2.06 7.78 -1.93
N SER A 33 1.75 6.93 -0.94
CA SER A 33 2.74 6.55 0.07
C SER A 33 3.89 5.76 -0.55
N PHE A 34 3.60 4.92 -1.54
CA PHE A 34 4.62 4.18 -2.25
C PHE A 34 5.46 5.11 -3.13
N GLU A 35 4.81 6.05 -3.79
CA GLU A 35 5.50 7.03 -4.63
C GLU A 35 6.45 7.90 -3.80
N TYR A 36 6.02 8.34 -2.63
CA TYR A 36 6.89 9.10 -1.73
C TYR A 36 8.09 8.27 -1.28
N ALA A 37 7.88 7.00 -0.95
CA ALA A 37 8.97 6.14 -0.54
C ALA A 37 10.01 6.02 -1.65
N GLY A 38 9.56 5.88 -2.89
CA GLY A 38 10.45 5.84 -4.04
C GLY A 38 11.17 7.15 -4.27
N TYR A 39 10.44 8.25 -4.18
CA TYR A 39 11.00 9.58 -4.36
C TYR A 39 12.09 9.87 -3.32
N LEU A 40 11.88 9.44 -2.08
CA LEU A 40 12.85 9.63 -1.01
C LEU A 40 13.94 8.57 -1.01
N ARG A 41 13.93 7.69 -2.01
CA ARG A 41 14.94 6.65 -2.20
C ARG A 41 15.06 5.72 -1.00
N GLN A 42 13.93 5.35 -0.43
CA GLN A 42 13.90 4.32 0.58
C GLN A 42 14.42 3.02 -0.03
N TRP A 43 15.13 2.22 0.76
CA TRP A 43 15.74 1.01 0.26
C TRP A 43 14.71 -0.01 -0.23
N ALA A 44 13.60 -0.11 0.46
CA ALA A 44 12.52 -1.02 0.12
C ALA A 44 11.20 -0.49 0.64
N ILE A 45 10.11 -1.05 0.13
CA ILE A 45 8.76 -0.75 0.58
C ILE A 45 8.15 -2.07 1.03
N GLU A 46 7.57 -2.06 2.22
CA GLU A 46 6.82 -3.20 2.73
C GLU A 46 5.35 -2.91 2.50
N THR A 47 4.61 -3.88 2.02
CA THR A 47 3.18 -3.73 1.80
C THR A 47 2.46 -5.03 2.16
N ASP A 48 1.16 -4.93 2.35
CA ASP A 48 0.30 -6.06 2.65
C ASP A 48 -0.52 -6.37 1.41
N VAL A 49 -0.55 -7.65 1.01
CA VAL A 49 -1.24 -8.06 -0.22
C VAL A 49 -2.37 -9.02 0.13
N HIS A 50 -3.53 -8.77 -0.46
CA HIS A 50 -4.68 -9.66 -0.39
C HIS A 50 -5.16 -9.98 -1.79
N PHE A 51 -5.90 -11.06 -1.93
CA PHE A 51 -6.48 -11.43 -3.22
C PHE A 51 -7.99 -11.26 -3.17
N THR A 52 -8.54 -10.67 -4.22
CA THR A 52 -9.97 -10.53 -4.38
C THR A 52 -10.59 -11.87 -4.76
N ARG A 53 -11.92 -11.92 -4.75
CA ARG A 53 -12.64 -13.14 -5.14
C ARG A 53 -12.27 -13.57 -6.57
N ASP A 54 -12.07 -12.63 -7.46
CA ASP A 54 -11.69 -12.93 -8.85
C ASP A 54 -10.16 -13.00 -9.05
N GLY A 55 -9.40 -13.09 -7.96
CA GLY A 55 -7.96 -13.39 -8.04
C GLY A 55 -7.05 -12.22 -8.32
N VAL A 56 -7.51 -10.99 -8.13
CA VAL A 56 -6.68 -9.80 -8.35
C VAL A 56 -5.92 -9.49 -7.06
N ALA A 57 -4.62 -9.24 -7.15
CA ALA A 57 -3.80 -8.90 -6.00
C ALA A 57 -3.90 -7.40 -5.73
N VAL A 58 -4.19 -7.06 -4.48
CA VAL A 58 -4.39 -5.66 -4.06
C VAL A 58 -3.58 -5.38 -2.80
N CYS A 59 -3.28 -4.10 -2.56
CA CYS A 59 -2.55 -3.67 -1.37
C CYS A 59 -3.52 -3.13 -0.33
N CYS A 60 -3.58 -3.80 0.81
CA CYS A 60 -4.43 -3.39 1.92
C CYS A 60 -3.98 -4.16 3.15
N HIS A 61 -3.97 -3.52 4.30
CA HIS A 61 -3.52 -4.19 5.52
C HIS A 61 -4.56 -5.17 6.05
N ASN A 62 -5.80 -4.71 6.23
CA ASN A 62 -6.83 -5.56 6.81
C ASN A 62 -7.45 -6.45 5.75
N ASP A 63 -8.02 -7.57 6.16
CA ASP A 63 -8.71 -8.45 5.24
C ASP A 63 -10.14 -7.94 4.92
N THR A 64 -10.60 -6.90 5.61
CA THR A 64 -11.85 -6.22 5.31
C THR A 64 -11.57 -4.76 4.97
N VAL A 65 -12.52 -4.12 4.28
CA VAL A 65 -12.34 -2.72 3.86
C VAL A 65 -12.95 -1.72 4.84
N ASP A 66 -13.60 -2.19 5.88
CA ASP A 66 -14.42 -1.36 6.76
C ASP A 66 -13.65 -0.24 7.45
N ALA A 67 -12.41 -0.50 7.84
CA ALA A 67 -11.66 0.45 8.66
C ALA A 67 -11.08 1.61 7.87
N THR A 68 -10.77 1.42 6.60
CA THR A 68 -9.99 2.41 5.85
C THR A 68 -10.66 2.86 4.55
N PHE A 69 -11.72 2.22 4.12
CA PHE A 69 -12.42 2.56 2.89
C PHE A 69 -13.88 2.85 3.17
N ASP A 70 -14.54 3.48 2.20
CA ASP A 70 -15.95 3.85 2.30
C ASP A 70 -16.88 2.69 1.89
N GLY A 71 -16.53 1.49 2.29
CA GLY A 71 -17.32 0.30 2.01
C GLY A 71 -17.26 -0.68 3.16
N THR A 72 -17.88 -1.84 2.99
CA THR A 72 -17.89 -2.89 4.01
C THR A 72 -17.67 -4.24 3.35
N GLY A 73 -17.06 -5.16 4.07
CA GLY A 73 -16.92 -6.53 3.65
C GLY A 73 -15.49 -7.01 3.52
N ALA A 74 -15.34 -8.30 3.30
CA ALA A 74 -14.03 -8.94 3.17
C ALA A 74 -13.54 -8.86 1.73
N ILE A 75 -12.26 -8.55 1.57
CA ILE A 75 -11.66 -8.41 0.25
C ILE A 75 -11.82 -9.69 -0.56
N ARG A 76 -11.63 -10.85 0.08
CA ARG A 76 -11.71 -12.14 -0.61
C ARG A 76 -13.13 -12.47 -1.10
N GLU A 77 -14.11 -11.73 -0.64
CA GLU A 77 -15.51 -11.94 -1.04
C GLU A 77 -15.99 -10.90 -2.04
N MET A 78 -15.11 -10.00 -2.47
CA MET A 78 -15.46 -8.93 -3.38
C MET A 78 -14.62 -9.05 -4.66
N ASP A 79 -15.21 -8.67 -5.78
CA ASP A 79 -14.49 -8.61 -7.04
C ASP A 79 -13.76 -7.28 -7.16
N TRP A 80 -12.72 -7.25 -7.97
CA TRP A 80 -11.96 -6.01 -8.17
C TRP A 80 -12.83 -4.88 -8.67
N ALA A 81 -13.84 -5.17 -9.50
CA ALA A 81 -14.74 -4.13 -9.98
C ALA A 81 -15.43 -3.40 -8.84
N GLU A 82 -15.79 -4.12 -7.77
CA GLU A 82 -16.39 -3.51 -6.59
C GLU A 82 -15.36 -2.72 -5.79
N LEU A 83 -14.20 -3.33 -5.52
CA LEU A 83 -13.16 -2.70 -4.71
C LEU A 83 -12.61 -1.45 -5.37
N SER A 84 -12.51 -1.44 -6.70
CA SER A 84 -11.96 -0.30 -7.42
C SER A 84 -12.80 0.96 -7.29
N ARG A 85 -14.06 0.82 -6.89
CA ARG A 85 -14.95 1.96 -6.70
C ARG A 85 -14.82 2.59 -5.32
N LEU A 86 -14.21 1.88 -4.38
CA LEU A 86 -14.08 2.38 -3.02
C LEU A 86 -12.98 3.42 -2.94
N ARG A 87 -13.11 4.29 -1.95
CA ARG A 87 -12.10 5.32 -1.69
C ARG A 87 -11.69 5.25 -0.24
N MET A 88 -10.40 5.48 0.01
CA MET A 88 -9.91 5.58 1.38
C MET A 88 -10.56 6.74 2.10
N ASN A 89 -10.93 6.51 3.34
CA ASN A 89 -11.51 7.55 4.19
C ASN A 89 -10.75 7.69 5.51
N GLN A 90 -9.60 7.04 5.65
CA GLN A 90 -8.76 7.12 6.83
C GLN A 90 -7.29 7.15 6.42
N GLY A 91 -6.49 7.87 7.18
CA GLY A 91 -5.04 7.85 6.99
C GLY A 91 -4.43 9.23 6.98
N ASN A 92 -3.11 9.28 7.13
CA ASN A 92 -2.36 10.52 7.21
C ASN A 92 -2.47 11.32 5.92
N ARG A 93 -2.79 12.59 6.04
CA ARG A 93 -2.83 13.54 4.93
C ARG A 93 -3.80 13.12 3.81
N LEU A 94 -4.84 12.42 4.20
CA LEU A 94 -5.86 11.95 3.26
C LEU A 94 -6.49 13.12 2.51
N ASP A 95 -6.73 14.23 3.18
CA ASP A 95 -7.35 15.41 2.60
C ASP A 95 -6.48 16.10 1.56
N CYS A 96 -5.22 15.73 1.44
CA CYS A 96 -4.33 16.27 0.43
C CYS A 96 -4.36 15.46 -0.87
N LEU A 97 -5.08 14.35 -0.91
CA LEU A 97 -5.10 13.45 -2.07
C LEU A 97 -6.21 13.78 -3.03
N ARG A 98 -5.96 13.56 -4.33
CA ARG A 98 -6.99 13.58 -5.32
C ARG A 98 -7.81 12.29 -5.24
N ASP A 99 -8.99 12.28 -5.85
CA ASP A 99 -9.90 11.15 -5.76
C ASP A 99 -9.26 9.85 -6.21
N GLU A 100 -8.58 9.85 -7.35
CA GLU A 100 -7.99 8.61 -7.87
C GLU A 100 -6.83 8.11 -7.01
N GLN A 101 -6.21 8.98 -6.21
CA GLN A 101 -5.14 8.57 -5.31
C GLN A 101 -5.66 7.86 -4.07
N LYS A 102 -6.96 7.92 -3.83
CA LYS A 102 -7.58 7.26 -2.66
C LYS A 102 -8.04 5.85 -2.97
N ARG A 103 -7.81 5.35 -4.17
CA ARG A 103 -8.19 3.99 -4.53
C ARG A 103 -7.26 2.96 -3.90
N MET A 104 -7.77 1.76 -3.71
CA MET A 104 -6.95 0.64 -3.28
C MET A 104 -5.95 0.31 -4.39
N PRO A 105 -4.64 0.29 -4.11
CA PRO A 105 -3.67 0.00 -5.16
C PRO A 105 -3.69 -1.46 -5.58
N LEU A 106 -3.44 -1.68 -6.86
CA LEU A 106 -3.16 -3.01 -7.35
C LEU A 106 -1.71 -3.36 -7.01
N PHE A 107 -1.49 -4.63 -6.71
CA PHE A 107 -0.13 -5.15 -6.57
C PHE A 107 0.25 -5.83 -7.87
N SER A 108 1.20 -5.25 -8.57
CA SER A 108 1.59 -5.79 -9.88
C SER A 108 3.09 -5.74 -10.10
#